data_4b9a14ff36850385ad5ff154b3a353e4
#
_entry.id   4b9a14ff36850385ad5ff154b3a353e4
#
_cell.length_a   1.000
_cell.length_b   1.000
_cell.length_c   1.000
_cell.angle_alpha   90.00
_cell.angle_beta   90.00
_cell.angle_gamma   90.00
#
_symmetry.space_group_name_H-M   'P 1'
#
loop_
_entity.id
_entity.type
_entity.pdbx_description
1 polymer ?
#
loop_
_entity_poly.entity_id
_entity_poly.type
_entity_poly.pdbx_seq_one_letter_code
_entity_poly.pdbx_strand_id
1 'polypeptide(L)'
;VNTPRLPFKFYEDLNAFKLFMLDVGLMGAMAETSAESMLVGDGIFSEYKGAFTELYVFTQLKSLDIPLYYHAVDNSTIEIDFLTQWHDRVIPIEVKAEVNVKAKSLRTFITNNPQLKGLRYSMLPYKDQDWMINVPLYACLTPFDKSF
;
A
#
# COMPACT_ATOMS: atom_id res chain seq x y z
N VAL A 1 -7.01 -10.46 4.83
CA VAL A 1 -7.92 -10.49 6.00
C VAL A 1 -9.23 -9.79 5.68
N ASN A 2 -10.33 -10.32 6.13
CA ASN A 2 -11.68 -9.76 5.90
C ASN A 2 -12.15 -8.82 7.04
N THR A 3 -11.45 -8.82 8.17
CA THR A 3 -11.77 -7.99 9.33
C THR A 3 -10.53 -7.27 9.83
N PRO A 4 -10.57 -5.91 9.96
CA PRO A 4 -9.41 -5.12 10.38
C PRO A 4 -9.26 -5.08 11.91
N ARG A 5 -9.14 -6.26 12.53
CA ARG A 5 -8.99 -6.43 13.99
C ARG A 5 -7.75 -7.25 14.31
N LEU A 6 -7.18 -6.98 15.47
CA LEU A 6 -6.03 -7.75 15.99
C LEU A 6 -6.48 -8.91 16.87
N PRO A 7 -5.72 -9.99 16.91
CA PRO A 7 -4.57 -10.27 16.04
C PRO A 7 -5.02 -10.70 14.64
N PHE A 8 -4.37 -10.21 13.59
CA PHE A 8 -4.75 -10.51 12.20
C PHE A 8 -4.81 -12.00 11.86
N LYS A 9 -3.97 -12.81 12.47
CA LYS A 9 -3.95 -14.28 12.25
C LYS A 9 -5.29 -14.96 12.47
N PHE A 10 -6.15 -14.44 13.33
CA PHE A 10 -7.49 -15.00 13.54
C PHE A 10 -8.48 -14.68 12.42
N TYR A 11 -8.15 -13.69 11.60
CA TYR A 11 -8.99 -13.20 10.51
C TYR A 11 -8.36 -13.45 9.14
N GLU A 12 -7.30 -14.25 9.10
CA GLU A 12 -6.59 -14.60 7.89
C GLU A 12 -7.43 -15.58 7.05
N ASP A 13 -7.57 -15.27 5.77
CA ASP A 13 -8.12 -16.19 4.79
C ASP A 13 -6.96 -16.75 3.96
N LEU A 14 -6.63 -18.01 4.19
CA LEU A 14 -5.52 -18.67 3.52
C LEU A 14 -5.79 -18.99 2.04
N ASN A 15 -7.04 -18.87 1.58
CA ASN A 15 -7.40 -19.03 0.17
C ASN A 15 -7.23 -17.73 -0.63
N ALA A 16 -7.08 -16.60 0.06
CA ALA A 16 -6.93 -15.28 -0.55
C ALA A 16 -5.54 -14.72 -0.28
N PHE A 17 -4.73 -14.55 -1.33
CA PHE A 17 -3.36 -14.06 -1.21
C PHE A 17 -2.97 -13.16 -2.38
N LYS A 18 -2.04 -12.24 -2.14
CA LYS A 18 -1.31 -11.49 -3.17
C LYS A 18 0.10 -12.05 -3.30
N LEU A 19 0.57 -12.22 -4.53
CA LEU A 19 1.95 -12.60 -4.82
C LEU A 19 2.75 -11.37 -5.22
N PHE A 20 3.89 -11.19 -4.59
CA PHE A 20 4.83 -10.13 -4.92
C PHE A 20 6.14 -10.72 -5.40
N MET A 21 6.77 -10.06 -6.38
CA MET A 21 8.13 -10.39 -6.79
C MET A 21 9.13 -9.95 -5.73
N LEU A 22 10.36 -10.46 -5.85
CA LEU A 22 11.42 -10.16 -4.90
C LEU A 22 11.78 -8.67 -4.88
N ASP A 23 11.83 -8.04 -6.05
CA ASP A 23 12.14 -6.63 -6.21
C ASP A 23 11.60 -6.05 -7.53
N VAL A 24 11.58 -4.71 -7.62
CA VAL A 24 11.08 -3.99 -8.80
C VAL A 24 11.96 -4.17 -10.05
N GLY A 25 13.26 -4.40 -9.89
CA GLY A 25 14.17 -4.64 -11.01
C GLY A 25 13.86 -5.99 -11.68
N LEU A 26 13.64 -7.03 -10.88
CA LEU A 26 13.20 -8.33 -11.38
C LEU A 26 11.85 -8.24 -12.08
N MET A 27 10.90 -7.49 -11.53
CA MET A 27 9.61 -7.24 -12.16
C MET A 27 9.78 -6.56 -13.52
N GLY A 28 10.63 -5.53 -13.60
CA GLY A 28 10.93 -4.83 -14.84
C GLY A 28 11.56 -5.74 -15.90
N ALA A 29 12.52 -6.56 -15.49
CA ALA A 29 13.17 -7.52 -16.40
C ALA A 29 12.19 -8.56 -16.93
N MET A 30 11.29 -9.09 -16.11
CA MET A 30 10.27 -10.05 -16.53
C MET A 30 9.18 -9.43 -17.39
N ALA A 31 8.88 -8.15 -17.19
CA ALA A 31 7.96 -7.39 -18.03
C ALA A 31 8.60 -6.86 -19.33
N GLU A 32 9.90 -7.19 -19.57
CA GLU A 32 10.68 -6.70 -20.71
C GLU A 32 10.65 -5.16 -20.82
N THR A 33 10.49 -4.47 -19.69
CA THR A 33 10.40 -3.01 -19.64
C THR A 33 11.78 -2.41 -19.77
N SER A 34 11.99 -1.54 -20.76
CA SER A 34 13.27 -0.84 -20.92
C SER A 34 13.44 0.24 -19.83
N ALA A 35 14.69 0.50 -19.43
CA ALA A 35 14.99 1.59 -18.51
C ALA A 35 14.53 2.95 -19.06
N GLU A 36 14.58 3.14 -20.39
CA GLU A 36 14.12 4.34 -21.06
C GLU A 36 12.61 4.53 -20.91
N SER A 37 11.80 3.48 -21.12
CA SER A 37 10.35 3.52 -20.91
C SER A 37 9.99 3.86 -19.48
N MET A 38 10.74 3.34 -18.50
CA MET A 38 10.55 3.68 -17.08
C MET A 38 10.84 5.14 -16.77
N LEU A 39 11.89 5.72 -17.39
CA LEU A 39 12.30 7.10 -17.14
C LEU A 39 11.41 8.11 -17.86
N VAL A 40 11.00 7.81 -19.09
CA VAL A 40 10.16 8.70 -19.91
C VAL A 40 8.70 8.62 -19.49
N GLY A 41 8.27 7.51 -18.86
CA GLY A 41 6.89 7.33 -18.42
C GLY A 41 5.92 7.22 -19.60
N ASP A 42 6.31 6.48 -20.63
CA ASP A 42 5.46 6.24 -21.79
C ASP A 42 4.16 5.47 -21.43
N GLY A 43 3.24 5.39 -22.40
CA GLY A 43 1.92 4.80 -22.17
C GLY A 43 1.95 3.34 -21.69
N ILE A 44 2.97 2.57 -22.08
CA ILE A 44 3.14 1.17 -21.66
C ILE A 44 3.51 1.11 -20.17
N PHE A 45 4.46 1.92 -19.74
CA PHE A 45 4.85 1.97 -18.32
C PHE A 45 3.72 2.46 -17.41
N SER A 46 2.91 3.40 -17.91
CA SER A 46 1.77 3.93 -17.16
C SER A 46 0.76 2.85 -16.72
N GLU A 47 0.62 1.79 -17.53
CA GLU A 47 -0.27 0.65 -17.23
C GLU A 47 0.23 -0.19 -16.05
N TYR A 48 1.56 -0.34 -15.92
CA TYR A 48 2.20 -1.13 -14.86
C TYR A 48 2.65 -0.32 -13.65
N LYS A 49 2.64 0.99 -13.75
CA LYS A 49 3.14 1.91 -12.72
C LYS A 49 2.54 1.66 -11.34
N GLY A 50 1.25 1.34 -11.27
CA GLY A 50 0.57 0.97 -10.04
C GLY A 50 1.22 -0.25 -9.37
N ALA A 51 1.39 -1.34 -10.12
CA ALA A 51 1.97 -2.58 -9.64
C ALA A 51 3.43 -2.42 -9.20
N PHE A 52 4.23 -1.65 -9.94
CA PHE A 52 5.62 -1.32 -9.56
C PHE A 52 5.67 -0.52 -8.25
N THR A 53 4.77 0.44 -8.08
CA THR A 53 4.73 1.27 -6.88
C THR A 53 4.27 0.47 -5.67
N GLU A 54 3.28 -0.41 -5.82
CA GLU A 54 2.83 -1.31 -4.77
C GLU A 54 3.95 -2.29 -4.37
N LEU A 55 4.63 -2.89 -5.35
CA LEU A 55 5.78 -3.77 -5.10
C LEU A 55 6.92 -3.02 -4.39
N TYR A 56 7.22 -1.78 -4.80
CA TYR A 56 8.23 -0.96 -4.13
C TYR A 56 7.89 -0.77 -2.65
N VAL A 57 6.68 -0.34 -2.33
CA VAL A 57 6.23 -0.16 -0.93
C VAL A 57 6.27 -1.48 -0.18
N PHE A 58 5.81 -2.57 -0.79
CA PHE A 58 5.88 -3.91 -0.20
C PHE A 58 7.31 -4.27 0.20
N THR A 59 8.27 -4.16 -0.72
CA THR A 59 9.68 -4.52 -0.45
C THR A 59 10.31 -3.65 0.62
N GLN A 60 9.99 -2.35 0.65
CA GLN A 60 10.49 -1.45 1.68
C GLN A 60 9.95 -1.85 3.07
N LEU A 61 8.64 -2.06 3.21
CA LEU A 61 8.04 -2.44 4.49
C LEU A 61 8.49 -3.83 4.96
N LYS A 62 8.69 -4.76 4.03
CA LYS A 62 9.25 -6.09 4.34
C LYS A 62 10.69 -6.04 4.80
N SER A 63 11.48 -5.02 4.40
CA SER A 63 12.84 -4.84 4.90
C SER A 63 12.90 -4.52 6.40
N LEU A 64 11.80 -4.03 6.98
CA LEU A 64 11.63 -3.81 8.42
C LEU A 64 10.99 -5.01 9.14
N ASP A 65 10.82 -6.14 8.44
CA ASP A 65 10.13 -7.34 8.94
C ASP A 65 8.68 -7.09 9.40
N ILE A 66 8.04 -6.08 8.81
CA ILE A 66 6.66 -5.71 9.12
C ILE A 66 5.71 -6.74 8.50
N PRO A 67 4.82 -7.38 9.28
CA PRO A 67 3.80 -8.26 8.76
C PRO A 67 2.80 -7.46 7.92
N LEU A 68 2.59 -7.87 6.67
CA LEU A 68 1.66 -7.22 5.75
C LEU A 68 0.51 -8.18 5.39
N TYR A 69 -0.69 -7.64 5.46
CA TYR A 69 -1.92 -8.27 5.02
C TYR A 69 -2.58 -7.34 4.01
N TYR A 70 -3.52 -7.82 3.23
CA TYR A 70 -4.41 -6.96 2.45
C TYR A 70 -5.86 -7.18 2.89
N HIS A 71 -6.71 -6.21 2.59
CA HIS A 71 -8.12 -6.31 2.90
C HIS A 71 -8.93 -6.20 1.62
N ALA A 72 -9.71 -7.23 1.37
CA ALA A 72 -10.74 -7.25 0.36
C ALA A 72 -11.94 -8.00 0.93
N VAL A 73 -13.13 -7.56 0.60
CA VAL A 73 -14.39 -8.22 0.98
C VAL A 73 -15.10 -8.61 -0.30
N ASP A 74 -15.57 -9.84 -0.36
CA ASP A 74 -16.34 -10.35 -1.48
C ASP A 74 -17.55 -9.44 -1.76
N ASN A 75 -17.75 -9.16 -3.04
CA ASN A 75 -18.80 -8.25 -3.52
C ASN A 75 -18.68 -6.78 -3.06
N SER A 76 -17.52 -6.36 -2.56
CA SER A 76 -17.21 -4.99 -2.20
C SER A 76 -16.25 -4.38 -3.20
N THR A 77 -16.39 -3.07 -3.45
CA THR A 77 -15.40 -2.28 -4.20
C THR A 77 -14.30 -1.70 -3.29
N ILE A 78 -14.34 -2.04 -1.99
CA ILE A 78 -13.35 -1.56 -1.03
C ILE A 78 -12.22 -2.58 -0.97
N GLU A 79 -11.09 -2.18 -1.49
CA GLU A 79 -9.82 -2.89 -1.35
C GLU A 79 -8.82 -1.95 -0.69
N ILE A 80 -8.06 -2.47 0.28
CA ILE A 80 -6.94 -1.78 0.94
C ILE A 80 -5.67 -2.56 0.61
N ASP A 81 -4.72 -1.88 -0.01
CA ASP A 81 -3.50 -2.50 -0.54
C ASP A 81 -2.74 -3.26 0.53
N PHE A 82 -2.55 -2.64 1.71
CA PHE A 82 -1.97 -3.32 2.87
C PHE A 82 -2.67 -2.94 4.16
N LEU A 83 -2.77 -3.92 5.06
CA LEU A 83 -3.01 -3.73 6.47
C LEU A 83 -1.79 -4.20 7.25
N THR A 84 -1.36 -3.43 8.23
CA THR A 84 -0.31 -3.86 9.13
C THR A 84 -0.67 -3.57 10.58
N GLN A 85 0.01 -4.26 11.47
CA GLN A 85 0.01 -3.95 12.89
C GLN A 85 1.29 -3.20 13.22
N TRP A 86 1.16 -2.03 13.83
CA TRP A 86 2.27 -1.31 14.41
C TRP A 86 1.94 -0.99 15.87
N HIS A 87 2.73 -1.56 16.78
CA HIS A 87 2.36 -1.67 18.19
C HIS A 87 0.96 -2.33 18.33
N ASP A 88 0.04 -1.70 19.05
CA ASP A 88 -1.33 -2.21 19.25
C ASP A 88 -2.36 -1.58 18.28
N ARG A 89 -1.89 -1.03 17.16
CA ARG A 89 -2.75 -0.33 16.19
C ARG A 89 -2.78 -1.03 14.86
N VAL A 90 -3.95 -1.04 14.25
CA VAL A 90 -4.14 -1.41 12.85
C VAL A 90 -3.88 -0.19 11.98
N ILE A 91 -2.99 -0.31 11.00
CA ILE A 91 -2.68 0.75 10.04
C ILE A 91 -3.09 0.29 8.64
N PRO A 92 -4.17 0.83 8.08
CA PRO A 92 -4.53 0.62 6.68
C PRO A 92 -3.68 1.51 5.78
N ILE A 93 -3.13 0.92 4.74
CA ILE A 93 -2.18 1.53 3.81
C ILE A 93 -2.75 1.48 2.40
N GLU A 94 -2.76 2.62 1.74
CA GLU A 94 -3.11 2.80 0.33
C GLU A 94 -1.87 3.28 -0.43
N VAL A 95 -1.60 2.71 -1.59
CA VAL A 95 -0.48 3.09 -2.45
C VAL A 95 -1.02 3.75 -3.72
N LYS A 96 -0.48 4.88 -4.09
CA LYS A 96 -0.86 5.61 -5.31
C LYS A 96 0.37 6.02 -6.11
N ALA A 97 0.44 5.52 -7.34
CA ALA A 97 1.51 5.85 -8.28
C ALA A 97 1.35 7.24 -8.91
N GLU A 98 0.15 7.79 -8.89
CA GLU A 98 -0.20 9.04 -9.56
C GLU A 98 -0.20 10.25 -8.62
N VAL A 99 -0.07 11.46 -9.21
CA VAL A 99 -0.18 12.72 -8.48
C VAL A 99 -1.66 13.03 -8.17
N ASN A 100 -2.57 12.64 -9.06
CA ASN A 100 -4.00 12.90 -8.90
C ASN A 100 -4.66 11.76 -8.12
N VAL A 101 -4.56 11.82 -6.80
CA VAL A 101 -4.87 10.71 -5.90
C VAL A 101 -6.21 10.88 -5.20
N LYS A 102 -7.22 10.16 -5.64
CA LYS A 102 -8.48 9.98 -4.90
C LYS A 102 -8.40 8.68 -4.11
N ALA A 103 -8.20 8.74 -2.82
CA ALA A 103 -8.17 7.58 -1.94
C ALA A 103 -9.59 7.20 -1.50
N LYS A 104 -10.48 6.85 -2.45
CA LYS A 104 -11.90 6.57 -2.16
C LYS A 104 -12.05 5.32 -1.29
N SER A 105 -11.35 4.23 -1.61
CA SER A 105 -11.40 2.99 -0.85
C SER A 105 -10.93 3.22 0.59
N LEU A 106 -9.76 3.84 0.76
CA LEU A 106 -9.23 4.17 2.07
C LEU A 106 -10.18 5.09 2.86
N ARG A 107 -10.76 6.10 2.21
CA ARG A 107 -11.72 7.00 2.86
C ARG A 107 -12.96 6.27 3.36
N THR A 108 -13.54 5.42 2.52
CA THR A 108 -14.71 4.62 2.89
C THR A 108 -14.35 3.64 4.01
N PHE A 109 -13.19 3.01 3.92
CA PHE A 109 -12.71 2.09 4.95
C PHE A 109 -12.55 2.79 6.31
N ILE A 110 -11.91 3.97 6.37
CA ILE A 110 -11.77 4.76 7.60
C ILE A 110 -13.14 5.26 8.11
N THR A 111 -14.05 5.65 7.22
CA THR A 111 -15.41 6.04 7.64
C THR A 111 -16.13 4.89 8.35
N ASN A 112 -15.93 3.66 7.89
CA ASN A 112 -16.50 2.46 8.52
C ASN A 112 -15.72 2.01 9.78
N ASN A 113 -14.51 2.52 9.97
CA ASN A 113 -13.62 2.21 11.09
C ASN A 113 -13.03 3.50 11.69
N PRO A 114 -13.84 4.37 12.32
CA PRO A 114 -13.44 5.72 12.69
C PRO A 114 -12.34 5.80 13.76
N GLN A 115 -12.03 4.70 14.42
CA GLN A 115 -10.92 4.57 15.38
C GLN A 115 -9.57 4.42 14.68
N LEU A 116 -9.53 4.17 13.36
CA LEU A 116 -8.32 4.00 12.60
C LEU A 116 -7.92 5.29 11.89
N LYS A 117 -6.63 5.46 11.68
CA LYS A 117 -6.06 6.51 10.82
C LYS A 117 -5.35 5.86 9.65
N GLY A 118 -5.63 6.30 8.43
CA GLY A 118 -5.05 5.74 7.22
C GLY A 118 -3.64 6.26 6.94
N LEU A 119 -2.84 5.46 6.23
CA LEU A 119 -1.57 5.86 5.68
C LEU A 119 -1.65 5.77 4.16
N ARG A 120 -1.29 6.83 3.45
CA ARG A 120 -1.20 6.81 2.00
C ARG A 120 0.22 7.10 1.55
N TYR A 121 0.78 6.22 0.75
CA TYR A 121 2.02 6.46 0.02
C TYR A 121 1.71 6.99 -1.37
N SER A 122 2.33 8.10 -1.76
CA SER A 122 2.14 8.70 -3.08
C SER A 122 3.30 9.58 -3.50
N MET A 123 3.24 10.12 -4.71
CA MET A 123 4.19 11.12 -5.20
C MET A 123 4.00 12.51 -4.56
N LEU A 124 2.92 12.73 -3.80
CA LEU A 124 2.64 14.00 -3.14
C LEU A 124 3.51 14.22 -1.90
N PRO A 125 3.75 15.49 -1.51
CA PRO A 125 4.45 15.83 -0.28
C PRO A 125 3.77 15.26 0.97
N TYR A 126 4.51 15.20 2.07
CA TYR A 126 3.95 14.85 3.38
C TYR A 126 2.78 15.78 3.74
N LYS A 127 1.70 15.17 4.19
CA LYS A 127 0.53 15.89 4.69
C LYS A 127 -0.19 15.07 5.74
N ASP A 128 -0.28 15.60 6.95
CA ASP A 128 -1.13 15.04 7.99
C ASP A 128 -2.55 15.61 7.88
N GLN A 129 -3.54 14.73 7.91
CA GLN A 129 -4.97 15.05 7.92
C GLN A 129 -5.63 14.25 9.04
N ASP A 130 -6.79 14.67 9.49
CA ASP A 130 -7.50 14.01 10.60
C ASP A 130 -7.65 12.50 10.43
N TRP A 131 -7.97 12.05 9.24
CA TRP A 131 -8.30 10.66 8.93
C TRP A 131 -7.17 9.87 8.25
N MET A 132 -6.14 10.56 7.73
CA MET A 132 -5.04 9.91 7.00
C MET A 132 -3.78 10.78 7.01
N ILE A 133 -2.63 10.12 6.93
CA ILE A 133 -1.33 10.75 6.66
C ILE A 133 -0.91 10.39 5.24
N ASN A 134 -0.53 11.39 4.44
CA ASN A 134 0.16 11.16 3.17
C ASN A 134 1.67 11.22 3.39
N VAL A 135 2.38 10.20 2.95
CA VAL A 135 3.83 10.11 3.02
C VAL A 135 4.39 9.96 1.61
N PRO A 136 5.39 10.74 1.22
CA PRO A 136 6.07 10.56 -0.05
C PRO A 136 6.67 9.15 -0.17
N LEU A 137 6.63 8.57 -1.36
CA LEU A 137 7.15 7.21 -1.62
C LEU A 137 8.61 7.05 -1.15
N TYR A 138 9.47 8.05 -1.38
CA TYR A 138 10.88 7.99 -0.96
C TYR A 138 11.09 7.96 0.56
N ALA A 139 10.05 8.32 1.33
CA ALA A 139 10.07 8.35 2.79
C ALA A 139 9.23 7.23 3.42
N CYS A 140 8.95 6.15 2.68
CA CYS A 140 7.94 5.18 3.08
C CYS A 140 8.28 4.42 4.38
N LEU A 141 9.54 4.38 4.82
CA LEU A 141 9.94 3.76 6.08
C LEU A 141 9.76 4.68 7.31
N THR A 142 9.71 6.00 7.11
CA THR A 142 9.71 6.98 8.21
C THR A 142 8.52 6.89 9.18
N PRO A 143 7.30 6.51 8.76
CA PRO A 143 6.19 6.38 9.70
C PRO A 143 6.43 5.37 10.82
N PHE A 144 7.17 4.30 10.52
CA PHE A 144 7.43 3.21 11.44
C PHE A 144 8.60 3.46 12.39
N ASP A 145 9.32 4.56 12.22
CA ASP A 145 10.40 4.93 13.14
C ASP A 145 9.92 5.67 14.38
N LYS A 146 8.95 6.59 14.27
CA LYS A 146 8.60 7.50 15.38
C LYS A 146 7.15 8.05 15.40
N SER A 147 6.30 7.78 14.40
CA SER A 147 5.13 8.65 14.15
C SER A 147 3.76 8.01 14.35
N PHE A 148 3.68 6.72 14.69
CA PHE A 148 2.42 6.02 14.96
C PHE A 148 2.31 5.50 16.37
#